data_8de7ac59762ce675c7585dcc23ac7c74
#
_entry.id   8de7ac59762ce675c7585dcc23ac7c74
#
_cell.length_a   1.000
_cell.length_b   1.000
_cell.length_c   1.000
_cell.angle_alpha   90.00
_cell.angle_beta   90.00
_cell.angle_gamma   90.00
#
_symmetry.space_group_name_H-M   'P 1'
#
loop_
_entity.id
_entity.type
_entity.pdbx_description
1 polymer ?
#
loop_
_entity_poly.entity_id
_entity_poly.type
_entity_poly.pdbx_seq_one_letter_code
_entity_poly.pdbx_strand_id
1 'polypeptide(L)'
;MQTAVNSVPDTDTAAQVQEYGTIAQRFQSAGADVVVSVGNAGNGFPSALQSTQSPYRPRIVATDYTTLDAYTSNKAGYTQSILKGAITAGGIPPASIWWNDPTMKRCFATIQAAEPSAAINNPVTATASTPVTWTAPQTACVQVALFADIATAAGKALTNTTFAAGAASLTHLTLPGGGGTFNFSHGHNDGNGPVFIYQWSPTKNVLALKTTVG
;
A
#
# COMPACT_ATOMS: atom_id res chain seq x y z
N MET A 1 -4.84 -27.13 0.46
CA MET A 1 -5.11 -25.68 0.31
C MET A 1 -6.62 -25.46 0.45
N GLN A 2 -7.04 -24.51 1.28
CA GLN A 2 -8.45 -24.09 1.42
C GLN A 2 -8.60 -22.72 0.76
N THR A 3 -9.74 -22.51 0.10
CA THR A 3 -10.07 -21.23 -0.51
C THR A 3 -11.41 -20.75 0.03
N ALA A 4 -11.50 -19.44 0.30
CA ALA A 4 -12.75 -18.78 0.66
C ALA A 4 -12.83 -17.42 -0.04
N VAL A 5 -14.03 -16.99 -0.38
CA VAL A 5 -14.32 -15.68 -0.96
C VAL A 5 -15.28 -14.97 -0.03
N ASN A 6 -14.96 -13.73 0.32
CA ASN A 6 -15.91 -12.85 1.01
C ASN A 6 -16.85 -12.25 -0.05
N SER A 7 -18.14 -12.51 0.12
CA SER A 7 -19.19 -12.04 -0.79
C SER A 7 -19.97 -10.84 -0.25
N VAL A 8 -19.66 -10.40 0.98
CA VAL A 8 -20.34 -9.27 1.61
C VAL A 8 -19.84 -7.96 1.02
N PRO A 9 -20.73 -7.01 0.67
CA PRO A 9 -20.35 -5.70 0.19
C PRO A 9 -19.46 -4.93 1.19
N ASP A 10 -18.51 -4.14 0.69
CA ASP A 10 -17.58 -3.35 1.50
C ASP A 10 -18.27 -2.31 2.41
N THR A 11 -19.53 -2.00 2.14
CA THR A 11 -20.35 -1.08 2.93
C THR A 11 -20.92 -1.69 4.20
N ASP A 12 -20.95 -3.03 4.33
CA ASP A 12 -21.47 -3.73 5.53
C ASP A 12 -20.32 -4.34 6.33
N THR A 13 -19.67 -3.50 7.12
CA THR A 13 -18.52 -3.90 7.95
C THR A 13 -18.87 -4.98 8.99
N ALA A 14 -20.09 -4.96 9.55
CA ALA A 14 -20.48 -5.94 10.55
C ALA A 14 -20.67 -7.33 9.95
N ALA A 15 -21.36 -7.42 8.82
CA ALA A 15 -21.51 -8.68 8.08
C ALA A 15 -20.16 -9.20 7.54
N GLN A 16 -19.26 -8.32 7.10
CA GLN A 16 -17.91 -8.68 6.72
C GLN A 16 -17.13 -9.34 7.87
N VAL A 17 -17.13 -8.73 9.05
CA VAL A 17 -16.44 -9.30 10.23
C VAL A 17 -16.99 -10.67 10.58
N GLN A 18 -18.31 -10.86 10.49
CA GLN A 18 -18.94 -12.16 10.74
C GLN A 18 -18.51 -13.22 9.71
N GLU A 19 -18.52 -12.89 8.43
CA GLU A 19 -18.11 -13.81 7.36
C GLU A 19 -16.63 -14.18 7.49
N TYR A 20 -15.74 -13.21 7.74
CA TYR A 20 -14.33 -13.49 7.99
C TYR A 20 -14.11 -14.32 9.26
N GLY A 21 -14.94 -14.16 10.28
CA GLY A 21 -14.93 -15.02 11.48
C GLY A 21 -15.21 -16.47 11.12
N THR A 22 -16.20 -16.71 10.28
CA THR A 22 -16.55 -18.06 9.74
C THR A 22 -15.40 -18.63 8.91
N ILE A 23 -14.80 -17.82 8.03
CA ILE A 23 -13.64 -18.21 7.22
C ILE A 23 -12.46 -18.59 8.13
N ALA A 24 -12.19 -17.80 9.17
CA ALA A 24 -11.13 -18.08 10.12
C ALA A 24 -11.31 -19.42 10.84
N GLN A 25 -12.54 -19.74 11.27
CA GLN A 25 -12.86 -21.03 11.88
C GLN A 25 -12.63 -22.21 10.92
N ARG A 26 -13.02 -22.06 9.65
CA ARG A 26 -12.79 -23.08 8.62
C ARG A 26 -11.30 -23.31 8.38
N PHE A 27 -10.50 -22.24 8.29
CA PHE A 27 -9.06 -22.35 8.09
C PHE A 27 -8.37 -22.95 9.31
N GLN A 28 -8.78 -22.57 10.52
CA GLN A 28 -8.29 -23.17 11.75
C GLN A 28 -8.58 -24.66 11.82
N SER A 29 -9.82 -25.06 11.52
CA SER A 29 -10.23 -26.48 11.52
C SER A 29 -9.50 -27.30 10.46
N ALA A 30 -9.10 -26.67 9.36
CA ALA A 30 -8.28 -27.29 8.31
C ALA A 30 -6.77 -27.30 8.63
N GLY A 31 -6.35 -26.76 9.77
CA GLY A 31 -4.94 -26.69 10.17
C GLY A 31 -4.11 -25.74 9.32
N ALA A 32 -4.71 -24.72 8.70
CA ALA A 32 -3.98 -23.75 7.90
C ALA A 32 -3.11 -22.86 8.81
N ASP A 33 -1.83 -22.81 8.59
CA ASP A 33 -0.86 -22.00 9.32
C ASP A 33 -0.44 -20.72 8.58
N VAL A 34 -0.80 -20.63 7.29
CA VAL A 34 -0.59 -19.46 6.44
C VAL A 34 -1.90 -19.08 5.76
N VAL A 35 -2.26 -17.80 5.80
CA VAL A 35 -3.41 -17.22 5.08
C VAL A 35 -2.91 -16.18 4.10
N VAL A 36 -3.16 -16.41 2.81
CA VAL A 36 -2.91 -15.43 1.75
C VAL A 36 -4.17 -14.63 1.54
N SER A 37 -4.09 -13.33 1.79
CA SER A 37 -5.20 -12.38 1.64
C SER A 37 -5.02 -11.59 0.35
N VAL A 38 -6.03 -11.65 -0.53
CA VAL A 38 -6.01 -10.96 -1.83
C VAL A 38 -7.03 -9.82 -1.82
N GLY A 39 -6.62 -8.66 -2.31
CA GLY A 39 -7.44 -7.46 -2.35
C GLY A 39 -7.79 -6.92 -0.96
N ASN A 40 -8.95 -6.28 -0.82
CA ASN A 40 -9.41 -5.68 0.44
C ASN A 40 -9.67 -6.68 1.59
N ALA A 41 -9.64 -7.97 1.30
CA ALA A 41 -9.77 -9.03 2.30
C ALA A 41 -8.76 -8.90 3.46
N GLY A 42 -7.65 -8.23 3.24
CA GLY A 42 -6.66 -7.96 4.27
C GLY A 42 -7.17 -7.16 5.45
N ASN A 43 -8.12 -6.27 5.27
CA ASN A 43 -8.68 -5.48 6.37
C ASN A 43 -9.65 -6.29 7.23
N GLY A 44 -10.45 -7.15 6.65
CA GLY A 44 -11.49 -7.90 7.36
C GLY A 44 -10.96 -9.05 8.19
N PHE A 45 -10.02 -9.83 7.66
CA PHE A 45 -9.57 -11.05 8.32
C PHE A 45 -8.87 -10.83 9.68
N PRO A 46 -7.86 -9.94 9.81
CA PRO A 46 -7.29 -9.61 11.12
C PRO A 46 -8.31 -8.97 12.08
N SER A 47 -9.21 -8.14 11.58
CA SER A 47 -10.28 -7.54 12.38
C SER A 47 -11.21 -8.61 12.95
N ALA A 48 -11.57 -9.62 12.18
CA ALA A 48 -12.38 -10.73 12.65
C ALA A 48 -11.65 -11.57 13.70
N LEU A 49 -10.35 -11.84 13.53
CA LEU A 49 -9.56 -12.54 14.56
C LEU A 49 -9.51 -11.76 15.87
N GLN A 50 -9.47 -10.42 15.81
CA GLN A 50 -9.48 -9.54 16.96
C GLN A 50 -10.86 -9.53 17.64
N SER A 51 -11.94 -9.30 16.89
CA SER A 51 -13.29 -9.12 17.42
C SER A 51 -13.86 -10.42 18.00
N THR A 52 -13.54 -11.55 17.41
CA THR A 52 -13.97 -12.88 17.88
C THR A 52 -13.08 -13.43 19.00
N GLN A 53 -12.02 -12.72 19.38
CA GLN A 53 -11.00 -13.20 20.32
C GLN A 53 -10.48 -14.60 19.97
N SER A 54 -10.43 -14.92 18.67
CA SER A 54 -10.00 -16.22 18.19
C SER A 54 -8.58 -16.54 18.67
N PRO A 55 -8.29 -17.75 19.12
CA PRO A 55 -6.91 -18.20 19.41
C PRO A 55 -6.10 -18.47 18.16
N TYR A 56 -6.73 -18.54 17.01
CA TYR A 56 -6.09 -18.81 15.73
C TYR A 56 -5.14 -17.69 15.33
N ARG A 57 -3.89 -18.03 15.05
CA ARG A 57 -2.81 -17.09 14.72
C ARG A 57 -2.02 -17.56 13.51
N PRO A 58 -2.63 -17.57 12.31
CA PRO A 58 -1.91 -17.90 11.09
C PRO A 58 -0.93 -16.79 10.74
N ARG A 59 0.09 -17.12 9.95
CA ARG A 59 0.90 -16.12 9.29
C ARG A 59 0.08 -15.50 8.16
N ILE A 60 -0.06 -14.18 8.16
CA ILE A 60 -0.80 -13.46 7.13
C ILE A 60 0.18 -13.01 6.04
N VAL A 61 -0.16 -13.31 4.79
CA VAL A 61 0.51 -12.78 3.59
C VAL A 61 -0.52 -11.95 2.84
N ALA A 62 -0.35 -10.64 2.84
CA ALA A 62 -1.23 -9.75 2.09
C ALA A 62 -0.59 -9.40 0.74
N THR A 63 -1.40 -9.42 -0.31
CA THR A 63 -0.95 -9.06 -1.67
C THR A 63 -0.92 -7.55 -1.89
N ASP A 64 -1.45 -6.77 -0.94
CA ASP A 64 -1.49 -5.32 -1.00
C ASP A 64 -0.86 -4.70 0.26
N TYR A 65 0.15 -3.85 0.04
CA TYR A 65 0.83 -3.09 1.10
C TYR A 65 -0.15 -2.21 1.89
N THR A 66 -1.04 -1.48 1.19
CA THR A 66 -1.94 -0.50 1.82
C THR A 66 -2.88 -1.15 2.82
N THR A 67 -3.27 -2.38 2.57
CA THR A 67 -4.12 -3.18 3.43
C THR A 67 -3.48 -3.46 4.78
N LEU A 68 -2.21 -3.89 4.81
CA LEU A 68 -1.50 -4.11 6.07
C LEU A 68 -1.03 -2.78 6.71
N ASP A 69 -0.74 -1.76 5.92
CA ASP A 69 -0.34 -0.45 6.44
C ASP A 69 -1.49 0.24 7.20
N ALA A 70 -2.74 -0.01 6.82
CA ALA A 70 -3.91 0.47 7.55
C ALA A 70 -3.92 0.00 9.03
N TYR A 71 -3.40 -1.20 9.32
CA TYR A 71 -3.26 -1.68 10.69
C TYR A 71 -2.13 -0.97 11.46
N THR A 72 -1.11 -0.48 10.78
CA THR A 72 -0.05 0.31 11.41
C THR A 72 -0.56 1.67 11.85
N SER A 73 -1.53 2.22 11.12
CA SER A 73 -2.14 3.52 11.42
C SER A 73 -3.17 3.43 12.55
N ASN A 74 -3.80 2.27 12.74
CA ASN A 74 -4.81 2.05 13.79
C ASN A 74 -4.25 1.22 14.97
N LYS A 75 -3.18 1.71 15.57
CA LYS A 75 -2.40 1.00 16.61
C LYS A 75 -3.18 0.67 17.89
N ALA A 76 -4.32 1.31 18.12
CA ALA A 76 -5.09 1.14 19.36
C ALA A 76 -5.95 -0.13 19.41
N GLY A 77 -6.23 -0.77 18.28
CA GLY A 77 -7.24 -1.83 18.17
C GLY A 77 -6.72 -3.25 17.98
N TYR A 78 -5.45 -3.44 17.60
CA TYR A 78 -4.96 -4.78 17.25
C TYR A 78 -3.93 -5.30 18.23
N THR A 79 -4.10 -6.55 18.66
CA THR A 79 -3.05 -7.22 19.43
C THR A 79 -1.88 -7.56 18.51
N GLN A 80 -0.68 -7.28 18.97
CA GLN A 80 0.59 -7.56 18.27
C GLN A 80 0.68 -9.02 17.77
N SER A 81 0.02 -9.95 18.48
CA SER A 81 0.04 -11.37 18.16
C SER A 81 -0.67 -11.72 16.85
N ILE A 82 -1.67 -10.93 16.43
CA ILE A 82 -2.44 -11.20 15.19
C ILE A 82 -1.58 -10.95 13.95
N LEU A 83 -0.77 -9.89 13.97
CA LEU A 83 0.10 -9.52 12.84
C LEU A 83 1.52 -10.12 12.95
N LYS A 84 1.78 -10.95 13.98
CA LYS A 84 3.11 -11.54 14.15
C LYS A 84 3.54 -12.32 12.91
N GLY A 85 4.62 -11.85 12.27
CA GLY A 85 5.17 -12.49 11.08
C GLY A 85 4.40 -12.20 9.79
N ALA A 86 3.40 -11.29 9.81
CA ALA A 86 2.70 -10.87 8.60
C ALA A 86 3.67 -10.26 7.59
N ILE A 87 3.44 -10.57 6.31
CA ILE A 87 4.28 -10.14 5.18
C ILE A 87 3.36 -9.52 4.13
N THR A 88 3.85 -8.46 3.48
CA THR A 88 3.21 -7.88 2.31
C THR A 88 4.24 -7.39 1.30
N ALA A 89 3.78 -7.14 0.08
CA ALA A 89 4.55 -6.58 -1.00
C ALA A 89 3.88 -5.32 -1.56
N GLY A 90 4.66 -4.40 -2.09
CA GLY A 90 4.13 -3.20 -2.74
C GLY A 90 5.19 -2.42 -3.51
N GLY A 91 4.75 -1.58 -4.43
CA GLY A 91 5.63 -0.67 -5.19
C GLY A 91 5.98 0.63 -4.46
N ILE A 92 5.49 0.82 -3.23
CA ILE A 92 5.73 2.05 -2.45
C ILE A 92 6.94 1.82 -1.55
N PRO A 93 8.02 2.62 -1.66
CA PRO A 93 9.17 2.53 -0.76
C PRO A 93 8.81 2.96 0.67
N PRO A 94 9.65 2.64 1.67
CA PRO A 94 9.45 3.11 3.04
C PRO A 94 9.29 4.63 3.15
N ALA A 95 8.47 5.09 4.08
CA ALA A 95 8.22 6.52 4.30
C ALA A 95 9.51 7.33 4.52
N SER A 96 10.51 6.74 5.18
CA SER A 96 11.83 7.36 5.38
C SER A 96 12.58 7.66 4.07
N ILE A 97 12.26 6.95 2.99
CA ILE A 97 12.84 7.18 1.66
C ILE A 97 12.04 8.27 0.94
N TRP A 98 10.73 8.02 0.67
CA TRP A 98 9.95 8.92 -0.17
C TRP A 98 9.70 10.30 0.48
N TRP A 99 9.56 10.37 1.81
CA TRP A 99 9.39 11.64 2.51
C TRP A 99 10.62 12.55 2.39
N ASN A 100 11.81 11.97 2.32
CA ASN A 100 13.06 12.70 2.21
C ASN A 100 13.48 12.99 0.77
N ASP A 101 12.76 12.47 -0.21
CA ASP A 101 13.01 12.75 -1.63
C ASP A 101 12.84 14.24 -1.95
N PRO A 102 13.82 14.91 -2.58
CA PRO A 102 13.77 16.35 -2.85
C PRO A 102 12.60 16.74 -3.77
N THR A 103 12.24 15.89 -4.73
CA THR A 103 11.14 16.17 -5.67
C THR A 103 9.79 16.04 -4.97
N MET A 104 9.64 15.05 -4.10
CA MET A 104 8.46 14.90 -3.26
C MET A 104 8.30 16.11 -2.33
N LYS A 105 9.36 16.57 -1.68
CA LYS A 105 9.33 17.77 -0.83
C LYS A 105 8.91 19.02 -1.58
N ARG A 106 9.41 19.23 -2.80
CA ARG A 106 8.97 20.36 -3.64
C ARG A 106 7.50 20.28 -3.98
N CYS A 107 7.01 19.09 -4.33
CA CYS A 107 5.59 18.89 -4.61
C CYS A 107 4.71 19.20 -3.39
N PHE A 108 5.06 18.71 -2.21
CA PHE A 108 4.34 19.01 -0.97
C PHE A 108 4.34 20.52 -0.66
N ALA A 109 5.48 21.19 -0.85
CA ALA A 109 5.55 22.63 -0.68
C ALA A 109 4.62 23.38 -1.66
N THR A 110 4.50 22.90 -2.91
CA THR A 110 3.58 23.45 -3.89
C THR A 110 2.11 23.28 -3.47
N ILE A 111 1.74 22.09 -2.98
CA ILE A 111 0.40 21.82 -2.47
C ILE A 111 0.08 22.73 -1.28
N GLN A 112 0.99 22.84 -0.32
CA GLN A 112 0.80 23.68 0.86
C GLN A 112 0.76 25.19 0.54
N ALA A 113 1.49 25.63 -0.49
CA ALA A 113 1.42 27.02 -0.95
C ALA A 113 0.08 27.34 -1.62
N ALA A 114 -0.49 26.39 -2.36
CA ALA A 114 -1.80 26.55 -3.01
C ALA A 114 -2.95 26.40 -2.00
N GLU A 115 -2.81 25.57 -0.99
CA GLU A 115 -3.82 25.31 0.03
C GLU A 115 -3.13 25.31 1.42
N PRO A 116 -2.96 26.49 2.06
CA PRO A 116 -2.25 26.63 3.34
C PRO A 116 -2.89 25.85 4.49
N SER A 117 -4.18 25.53 4.40
CA SER A 117 -4.89 24.71 5.39
C SER A 117 -4.60 23.20 5.26
N ALA A 118 -4.02 22.75 4.15
CA ALA A 118 -3.67 21.37 3.92
C ALA A 118 -2.42 20.98 4.74
N ALA A 119 -2.62 20.56 5.98
CA ALA A 119 -1.52 20.02 6.78
C ALA A 119 -1.08 18.65 6.23
N ILE A 120 0.17 18.54 5.76
CA ILE A 120 0.77 17.28 5.36
C ILE A 120 1.72 16.82 6.48
N ASN A 121 1.25 15.89 7.30
CA ASN A 121 2.02 15.38 8.44
C ASN A 121 3.18 14.49 7.98
N ASN A 122 4.28 14.53 8.73
CA ASN A 122 5.43 13.68 8.44
C ASN A 122 5.19 12.22 8.88
N PRO A 123 5.11 11.26 7.95
CA PRO A 123 4.86 9.85 8.28
C PRO A 123 6.02 9.18 9.03
N VAL A 124 7.23 9.71 8.92
CA VAL A 124 8.42 9.15 9.58
C VAL A 124 8.38 9.37 11.09
N THR A 125 7.80 10.51 11.51
CA THR A 125 7.66 10.88 12.93
C THR A 125 6.25 10.70 13.45
N ALA A 126 5.31 10.22 12.62
CA ALA A 126 3.92 10.03 12.98
C ALA A 126 3.75 9.03 14.13
N THR A 127 2.83 9.35 15.02
CA THR A 127 2.38 8.48 16.12
C THR A 127 0.98 7.94 15.84
N ALA A 128 0.47 7.09 16.71
CA ALA A 128 -0.91 6.57 16.60
C ALA A 128 -2.00 7.67 16.60
N SER A 129 -1.70 8.84 17.19
CA SER A 129 -2.61 9.99 17.24
C SER A 129 -2.40 10.99 16.10
N THR A 130 -1.38 10.81 15.27
CA THR A 130 -1.10 11.71 14.14
C THR A 130 -2.08 11.43 13.01
N PRO A 131 -2.88 12.41 12.55
CA PRO A 131 -3.75 12.22 11.39
C PRO A 131 -2.97 11.83 10.15
N VAL A 132 -3.50 10.86 9.40
CA VAL A 132 -2.91 10.39 8.13
C VAL A 132 -3.31 11.37 7.02
N THR A 133 -2.45 12.37 6.75
CA THR A 133 -2.70 13.42 5.76
C THR A 133 -1.73 13.37 4.58
N TRP A 134 -0.79 12.42 4.57
CA TRP A 134 0.28 12.33 3.56
C TRP A 134 -0.06 11.45 2.36
N THR A 135 -0.98 10.48 2.48
CA THR A 135 -1.23 9.46 1.44
C THR A 135 -1.75 10.07 0.13
N ALA A 136 -2.77 10.92 0.21
CA ALA A 136 -3.33 11.55 -0.98
C ALA A 136 -2.33 12.51 -1.66
N PRO A 137 -1.64 13.42 -0.95
CA PRO A 137 -0.57 14.24 -1.53
C PRO A 137 0.55 13.43 -2.14
N GLN A 138 1.03 12.38 -1.48
CA GLN A 138 2.08 11.51 -2.00
C GLN A 138 1.67 10.87 -3.33
N THR A 139 0.47 10.29 -3.39
CA THR A 139 -0.07 9.68 -4.60
C THR A 139 -0.23 10.71 -5.72
N ALA A 140 -0.78 11.89 -5.41
CA ALA A 140 -0.95 12.97 -6.37
C ALA A 140 0.39 13.44 -6.97
N CYS A 141 1.43 13.61 -6.14
CA CYS A 141 2.75 14.01 -6.59
C CYS A 141 3.35 13.00 -7.58
N VAL A 142 3.21 11.70 -7.30
CA VAL A 142 3.70 10.64 -8.20
C VAL A 142 2.92 10.62 -9.51
N GLN A 143 1.58 10.70 -9.45
CA GLN A 143 0.73 10.66 -10.64
C GLN A 143 0.91 11.87 -11.55
N VAL A 144 1.02 13.09 -10.98
CA VAL A 144 1.26 14.30 -11.75
C VAL A 144 2.64 14.28 -12.42
N ALA A 145 3.67 13.81 -11.72
CA ALA A 145 5.00 13.65 -12.29
C ALA A 145 4.99 12.64 -13.45
N LEU A 146 4.39 11.48 -13.27
CA LEU A 146 4.25 10.46 -14.31
C LEU A 146 3.52 11.03 -15.55
N PHE A 147 2.40 11.71 -15.32
CA PHE A 147 1.65 12.35 -16.42
C PHE A 147 2.51 13.38 -17.16
N ALA A 148 3.23 14.24 -16.44
CA ALA A 148 4.06 15.28 -17.02
C ALA A 148 5.22 14.69 -17.87
N ASP A 149 5.85 13.63 -17.40
CA ASP A 149 6.93 12.95 -18.15
C ASP A 149 6.40 12.30 -19.42
N ILE A 150 5.27 11.60 -19.35
CA ILE A 150 4.63 11.00 -20.54
C ILE A 150 4.17 12.07 -21.52
N ALA A 151 3.53 13.14 -21.04
CA ALA A 151 3.05 14.24 -21.88
C ALA A 151 4.23 14.97 -22.56
N THR A 152 5.35 15.12 -21.87
CA THR A 152 6.57 15.70 -22.43
C THR A 152 7.13 14.80 -23.53
N ALA A 153 7.19 13.50 -23.33
CA ALA A 153 7.63 12.53 -24.33
C ALA A 153 6.67 12.46 -25.54
N ALA A 154 5.35 12.65 -25.30
CA ALA A 154 4.34 12.69 -26.35
C ALA A 154 4.43 13.92 -27.26
N GLY A 155 5.05 15.03 -26.79
CA GLY A 155 5.23 16.27 -27.53
C GLY A 155 4.00 17.19 -27.56
N LYS A 156 4.01 18.18 -28.46
CA LYS A 156 3.02 19.26 -28.45
C LYS A 156 1.59 18.85 -28.86
N ALA A 157 1.43 17.81 -29.65
CA ALA A 157 0.12 17.30 -30.07
C ALA A 157 -0.32 16.16 -29.16
N LEU A 158 -0.91 16.50 -28.01
CA LEU A 158 -1.33 15.53 -27.02
C LEU A 158 -2.67 14.88 -27.40
N THR A 159 -2.61 13.63 -27.83
CA THR A 159 -3.74 12.73 -28.12
C THR A 159 -3.54 11.42 -27.40
N ASN A 160 -4.55 10.55 -27.33
CA ASN A 160 -4.39 9.21 -26.74
C ASN A 160 -3.28 8.41 -27.43
N THR A 161 -3.16 8.55 -28.76
CA THR A 161 -2.12 7.84 -29.54
C THR A 161 -0.72 8.36 -29.21
N THR A 162 -0.52 9.68 -29.21
CA THR A 162 0.80 10.26 -28.89
C THR A 162 1.14 10.08 -27.41
N PHE A 163 0.18 10.10 -26.51
CA PHE A 163 0.39 9.82 -25.08
C PHE A 163 0.85 8.36 -24.86
N ALA A 164 0.18 7.40 -25.51
CA ALA A 164 0.60 6.00 -25.45
C ALA A 164 2.00 5.77 -26.05
N ALA A 165 2.31 6.43 -27.17
CA ALA A 165 3.65 6.39 -27.76
C ALA A 165 4.70 7.04 -26.85
N GLY A 166 4.36 8.17 -26.21
CA GLY A 166 5.20 8.84 -25.22
C GLY A 166 5.51 7.91 -24.04
N ALA A 167 4.51 7.26 -23.47
CA ALA A 167 4.70 6.28 -22.40
C ALA A 167 5.64 5.14 -22.84
N ALA A 168 5.38 4.54 -24.00
CA ALA A 168 6.19 3.45 -24.54
C ALA A 168 7.65 3.83 -24.82
N SER A 169 7.96 5.12 -24.95
CA SER A 169 9.33 5.62 -25.14
C SER A 169 10.12 5.75 -23.84
N LEU A 170 9.45 5.72 -22.67
CA LEU A 170 10.07 5.88 -21.36
C LEU A 170 10.67 4.55 -20.87
N THR A 171 11.95 4.37 -21.12
CA THR A 171 12.70 3.16 -20.74
C THR A 171 13.36 3.26 -19.35
N HIS A 172 13.60 4.48 -18.89
CA HIS A 172 14.21 4.79 -17.59
C HIS A 172 13.54 6.00 -16.97
N LEU A 173 12.48 5.77 -16.22
CA LEU A 173 11.72 6.82 -15.54
C LEU A 173 11.95 6.73 -14.05
N THR A 174 12.39 7.82 -13.42
CA THR A 174 12.46 7.94 -11.96
C THR A 174 11.34 8.84 -11.47
N LEU A 175 10.41 8.27 -10.73
CA LEU A 175 9.29 9.00 -10.15
C LEU A 175 9.66 9.60 -8.77
N PRO A 176 8.97 10.66 -8.32
CA PRO A 176 9.15 11.20 -6.97
C PRO A 176 8.97 10.13 -5.90
N GLY A 177 9.79 10.20 -4.86
CA GLY A 177 9.70 9.26 -3.75
C GLY A 177 10.72 8.13 -3.77
N GLY A 178 11.65 8.10 -4.73
CA GLY A 178 12.75 7.14 -4.72
C GLY A 178 12.34 5.69 -4.89
N GLY A 179 11.21 5.42 -5.57
CA GLY A 179 10.68 4.08 -5.80
C GLY A 179 11.47 3.23 -6.79
N GLY A 180 12.64 3.71 -7.26
CA GLY A 180 13.46 3.02 -8.26
C GLY A 180 13.22 3.54 -9.69
N THR A 181 13.69 2.77 -10.67
CA THR A 181 13.54 3.08 -12.10
C THR A 181 12.40 2.25 -12.70
N PHE A 182 11.53 2.91 -13.42
CA PHE A 182 10.39 2.30 -14.11
C PHE A 182 10.66 2.23 -15.61
N ASN A 183 10.09 1.24 -16.27
CA ASN A 183 10.22 1.02 -17.71
C ASN A 183 8.84 0.73 -18.30
N PHE A 184 8.35 1.62 -19.16
CA PHE A 184 7.06 1.47 -19.86
C PHE A 184 7.21 0.98 -21.31
N SER A 185 8.43 0.65 -21.75
CA SER A 185 8.66 0.15 -23.12
C SER A 185 8.06 -1.24 -23.32
N HIS A 186 7.93 -1.64 -24.61
CA HIS A 186 7.47 -2.98 -24.99
C HIS A 186 6.06 -3.37 -24.52
N GLY A 187 5.15 -2.40 -24.36
CA GLY A 187 3.76 -2.67 -23.96
C GLY A 187 3.56 -2.94 -22.49
N HIS A 188 4.56 -2.70 -21.65
CA HIS A 188 4.38 -2.70 -20.20
C HIS A 188 3.51 -1.51 -19.78
N ASN A 189 2.41 -1.81 -19.10
CA ASN A 189 1.47 -0.79 -18.61
C ASN A 189 1.63 -0.51 -17.11
N ASP A 190 2.47 -1.28 -16.44
CA ASP A 190 2.70 -1.26 -14.98
C ASP A 190 4.06 -0.67 -14.57
N GLY A 191 4.89 -0.34 -15.55
CA GLY A 191 6.18 0.31 -15.36
C GLY A 191 7.29 -0.58 -14.80
N ASN A 192 7.07 -1.86 -14.52
CA ASN A 192 8.10 -2.79 -14.03
C ASN A 192 9.05 -2.20 -12.98
N GLY A 193 8.49 -1.51 -12.00
CA GLY A 193 9.26 -0.93 -10.89
C GLY A 193 9.66 -1.99 -9.85
N PRO A 194 10.55 -1.64 -8.92
CA PRO A 194 10.95 -2.55 -7.85
C PRO A 194 9.77 -2.86 -6.92
N VAL A 195 9.78 -4.07 -6.38
CA VAL A 195 8.82 -4.52 -5.38
C VAL A 195 9.49 -4.54 -4.01
N PHE A 196 8.90 -3.84 -3.06
CA PHE A 196 9.34 -3.79 -1.67
C PHE A 196 8.60 -4.84 -0.86
N ILE A 197 9.34 -5.71 -0.17
CA ILE A 197 8.77 -6.72 0.73
C ILE A 197 8.84 -6.19 2.16
N TYR A 198 7.71 -6.12 2.81
CA TYR A 198 7.58 -5.67 4.19
C TYR A 198 7.19 -6.80 5.11
N GLN A 199 7.66 -6.73 6.35
CA GLN A 199 7.27 -7.63 7.41
C GLN A 199 6.85 -6.84 8.65
N TRP A 200 5.78 -7.28 9.30
CA TRP A 200 5.37 -6.70 10.57
C TRP A 200 6.46 -6.83 11.64
N SER A 201 6.86 -5.69 12.19
CA SER A 201 7.81 -5.61 13.31
C SER A 201 7.04 -5.43 14.63
N PRO A 202 6.95 -6.47 15.48
CA PRO A 202 6.23 -6.38 16.74
C PRO A 202 6.86 -5.40 17.74
N THR A 203 8.18 -5.18 17.65
CA THR A 203 8.90 -4.27 18.54
C THR A 203 8.68 -2.79 18.17
N LYS A 204 8.53 -2.50 16.88
CA LYS A 204 8.30 -1.13 16.38
C LYS A 204 6.83 -0.85 16.12
N ASN A 205 5.99 -1.87 16.06
CA ASN A 205 4.57 -1.79 15.71
C ASN A 205 4.33 -1.12 14.35
N VAL A 206 5.13 -1.48 13.35
CA VAL A 206 5.08 -0.97 11.98
C VAL A 206 5.44 -2.06 10.98
N LEU A 207 5.08 -1.84 9.72
CA LEU A 207 5.65 -2.60 8.59
C LEU A 207 7.09 -2.11 8.36
N ALA A 208 8.04 -3.00 8.54
CA ALA A 208 9.45 -2.73 8.29
C ALA A 208 9.89 -3.35 6.96
N LEU A 209 10.66 -2.61 6.16
CA LEU A 209 11.24 -3.14 4.93
C LEU A 209 12.12 -4.35 5.26
N LYS A 210 11.86 -5.46 4.58
CA LYS A 210 12.62 -6.70 4.70
C LYS A 210 13.64 -6.84 3.57
N THR A 211 13.20 -6.62 2.34
CA THR A 211 14.04 -6.68 1.14
C THR A 211 13.35 -5.95 -0.02
N THR A 212 14.11 -5.71 -1.07
CA THR A 212 13.64 -5.19 -2.36
C THR A 212 13.92 -6.24 -3.43
N VAL A 213 12.98 -6.42 -4.36
CA VAL A 213 13.07 -7.32 -5.51
C VAL A 213 12.84 -6.49 -6.77
N GLY A 214 13.71 -6.65 -7.75
CA GLY A 214 13.67 -5.91 -9.02
C GLY A 214 15.02 -5.67 -9.57
#